data_27a12ee6f098c8f756e458684343cd61
#
_entry.id   27a12ee6f098c8f756e458684343cd61
#
_cell.length_a   1.000
_cell.length_b   1.000
_cell.length_c   1.000
_cell.angle_alpha   90.00
_cell.angle_beta   90.00
_cell.angle_gamma   90.00
#
_symmetry.space_group_name_H-M   'P 1'
#
loop_
_entity.id
_entity.type
_entity.pdbx_description
1 polymer ?
#
loop_
_entity_poly.entity_id
_entity_poly.type
_entity_poly.pdbx_seq_one_letter_code
_entity_poly.pdbx_strand_id
1 'polypeptide(L)'
;DIYIKEEKGEVSEEAMEKFRKIAKILHISEPQDKSISTEELFFTHKTPFYTGSLSNMVESEGTNRMYGLSALLFTLIKNNQTLLCDELENSLHYDLFTHIIKTFLVNSDRAQLIFSTHSLMLLDEDFIRRDMVYFASKNESGATEIYRAKDFGLHKEVSILNAYRAGKLGAKPQLGSIFIDE
;
A
#
# COMPACT_ATOMS: atom_id res chain seq x y z
N ASP A 1 2.07 21.10 5.88
CA ASP A 1 2.82 21.42 4.66
C ASP A 1 3.95 20.40 4.47
N ILE A 2 4.34 20.15 3.22
CA ILE A 2 5.41 19.23 2.86
C ILE A 2 6.45 20.02 2.07
N TYR A 3 7.74 19.82 2.38
CA TYR A 3 8.83 20.44 1.64
C TYR A 3 10.04 19.51 1.53
N ILE A 4 10.88 19.76 0.54
CA ILE A 4 12.12 19.04 0.31
C ILE A 4 13.28 19.94 0.72
N LYS A 5 14.20 19.40 1.52
CA LYS A 5 15.47 20.02 1.85
C LYS A 5 16.58 19.34 1.06
N GLU A 6 17.27 20.10 0.25
CA GLU A 6 18.44 19.64 -0.49
C GLU A 6 19.71 19.91 0.34
N GLU A 7 20.48 18.88 0.61
CA GLU A 7 21.81 18.99 1.22
C GLU A 7 22.86 18.53 0.22
N LYS A 8 23.84 19.40 -0.04
CA LYS A 8 24.98 19.08 -0.88
C LYS A 8 26.15 18.70 0.01
N GLY A 9 26.66 17.50 -0.16
CA GLY A 9 27.83 16.97 0.53
C GLY A 9 28.91 16.53 -0.46
N GLU A 10 30.14 16.49 -0.01
CA GLU A 10 31.24 15.87 -0.76
C GLU A 10 31.40 14.41 -0.33
N VAL A 11 31.57 13.53 -1.31
CA VAL A 11 31.84 12.13 -1.06
C VAL A 11 33.30 11.95 -0.65
N SER A 12 33.53 11.25 0.46
CA SER A 12 34.89 10.93 0.88
C SER A 12 35.63 10.09 -0.20
N GLU A 13 36.96 10.26 -0.28
CA GLU A 13 37.76 9.50 -1.24
C GLU A 13 37.62 7.99 -1.08
N GLU A 14 37.49 7.50 0.15
CA GLU A 14 37.27 6.08 0.44
C GLU A 14 35.93 5.56 -0.13
N ALA A 15 34.87 6.36 -0.01
CA ALA A 15 33.57 6.02 -0.56
C ALA A 15 33.58 6.05 -2.09
N MET A 16 34.27 7.00 -2.70
CA MET A 16 34.47 7.08 -4.14
C MET A 16 35.25 5.88 -4.68
N GLU A 17 36.26 5.40 -3.97
CA GLU A 17 37.02 4.22 -4.38
C GLU A 17 36.16 2.93 -4.33
N LYS A 18 35.32 2.80 -3.30
CA LYS A 18 34.35 1.71 -3.22
C LYS A 18 33.36 1.78 -4.38
N PHE A 19 32.87 2.98 -4.69
CA PHE A 19 31.92 3.19 -5.80
C PHE A 19 32.54 2.84 -7.15
N ARG A 20 33.79 3.22 -7.41
CA ARG A 20 34.52 2.85 -8.63
C ARG A 20 34.68 1.34 -8.78
N LYS A 21 34.96 0.62 -7.69
CA LYS A 21 35.04 -0.85 -7.71
C LYS A 21 33.69 -1.47 -8.07
N ILE A 22 32.59 -0.96 -7.52
CA ILE A 22 31.24 -1.43 -7.82
C ILE A 22 30.84 -1.08 -9.27
N ALA A 23 31.13 0.15 -9.72
CA ALA A 23 30.85 0.58 -11.08
C ALA A 23 31.53 -0.31 -12.14
N LYS A 24 32.78 -0.70 -11.90
CA LYS A 24 33.50 -1.66 -12.76
C LYS A 24 32.84 -3.04 -12.82
N ILE A 25 32.36 -3.54 -11.68
CA ILE A 25 31.68 -4.85 -11.61
C ILE A 25 30.33 -4.80 -12.34
N LEU A 26 29.60 -3.69 -12.23
CA LEU A 26 28.27 -3.50 -12.81
C LEU A 26 28.29 -2.95 -14.24
N HIS A 27 29.48 -2.67 -14.81
CA HIS A 27 29.66 -2.05 -16.13
C HIS A 27 28.89 -0.74 -16.32
N ILE A 28 28.80 0.08 -15.26
CA ILE A 28 28.19 1.42 -15.29
C ILE A 28 29.26 2.50 -15.30
N SER A 29 28.89 3.68 -15.82
CA SER A 29 29.78 4.83 -15.91
C SER A 29 30.22 5.30 -14.52
N GLU A 30 31.52 5.62 -14.38
CA GLU A 30 32.02 6.23 -13.14
C GLU A 30 31.45 7.64 -12.98
N PRO A 31 31.03 8.04 -11.76
CA PRO A 31 30.58 9.41 -11.51
C PRO A 31 31.75 10.37 -11.68
N GLN A 32 31.55 11.40 -12.48
CA GLN A 32 32.57 12.43 -12.73
C GLN A 32 32.64 13.50 -11.63
N ASP A 33 31.57 13.59 -10.83
CA ASP A 33 31.44 14.59 -9.77
C ASP A 33 31.56 13.93 -8.39
N LYS A 34 32.26 14.61 -7.48
CA LYS A 34 32.40 14.21 -6.07
C LYS A 34 31.24 14.74 -5.20
N SER A 35 30.34 15.53 -5.77
CA SER A 35 29.18 16.05 -5.04
C SER A 35 28.03 15.05 -5.01
N ILE A 36 27.49 14.77 -3.85
CA ILE A 36 26.20 14.10 -3.67
C ILE A 36 25.20 15.17 -3.22
N SER A 37 24.09 15.25 -3.95
CA SER A 37 22.90 15.96 -3.50
C SER A 37 21.98 14.93 -2.88
N THR A 38 21.69 15.09 -1.59
CA THR A 38 20.68 14.30 -0.88
C THR A 38 19.44 15.15 -0.71
N GLU A 39 18.32 14.66 -1.21
CA GLU A 39 17.01 15.29 -0.99
C GLU A 39 16.32 14.60 0.19
N GLU A 40 15.94 15.37 1.18
CA GLU A 40 15.23 14.86 2.34
C GLU A 40 13.85 15.52 2.42
N LEU A 41 12.82 14.68 2.55
CA LEU A 41 11.42 15.08 2.62
C LEU A 41 11.04 15.37 4.07
N PHE A 42 10.40 16.53 4.31
CA PHE A 42 9.91 16.94 5.60
C PHE A 42 8.40 17.14 5.60
N PHE A 43 7.75 16.66 6.66
CA PHE A 43 6.34 16.86 6.92
C PHE A 43 6.14 17.85 8.06
N THR A 44 5.37 18.91 7.82
CA THR A 44 5.06 19.92 8.84
C THR A 44 3.75 19.58 9.53
N HIS A 45 3.83 19.32 10.82
CA HIS A 45 2.69 19.11 11.70
C HIS A 45 2.27 20.42 12.36
N LYS A 46 0.99 20.76 12.26
CA LYS A 46 0.41 21.97 12.86
C LYS A 46 -0.73 21.57 13.79
N THR A 47 -0.63 22.00 15.02
CA THR A 47 -1.71 21.96 16.01
C THR A 47 -1.97 23.37 16.54
N PRO A 48 -3.04 23.61 17.29
CA PRO A 48 -3.27 24.92 17.89
C PRO A 48 -2.14 25.44 18.79
N PHE A 49 -1.31 24.53 19.31
CA PHE A 49 -0.27 24.84 20.28
C PHE A 49 1.16 24.55 19.80
N TYR A 50 1.29 23.92 18.64
CA TYR A 50 2.60 23.47 18.16
C TYR A 50 2.67 23.47 16.63
N THR A 51 3.82 23.92 16.12
CA THR A 51 4.18 23.70 14.71
C THR A 51 5.61 23.19 14.66
N GLY A 52 5.82 22.05 14.03
CA GLY A 52 7.14 21.45 13.86
C GLY A 52 7.19 20.57 12.63
N SER A 53 8.39 20.33 12.12
CA SER A 53 8.61 19.49 10.95
C SER A 53 9.46 18.29 11.32
N LEU A 54 9.05 17.12 10.82
CA LEU A 54 9.78 15.87 10.95
C LEU A 54 10.24 15.42 9.57
N SER A 55 11.44 14.89 9.50
CA SER A 55 11.94 14.19 8.32
C SER A 55 11.15 12.91 8.09
N ASN A 56 10.99 12.53 6.83
CA ASN A 56 10.36 11.26 6.45
C ASN A 56 11.04 10.05 7.08
N MET A 57 12.33 10.14 7.44
CA MET A 57 13.09 9.06 8.08
C MET A 57 12.63 8.78 9.53
N VAL A 58 12.07 9.79 10.21
CA VAL A 58 11.58 9.67 11.60
C VAL A 58 10.05 9.73 11.69
N GLU A 59 9.39 9.93 10.56
CA GLU A 59 7.94 9.87 10.46
C GLU A 59 7.41 8.44 10.62
N SER A 60 6.11 8.35 10.96
CA SER A 60 5.44 7.06 10.97
C SER A 60 5.40 6.45 9.57
N GLU A 61 5.49 5.12 9.51
CA GLU A 61 5.35 4.39 8.25
C GLU A 61 4.00 4.69 7.58
N GLY A 62 2.93 4.85 8.36
CA GLY A 62 1.62 5.23 7.86
C GLY A 62 1.59 6.60 7.19
N THR A 63 2.29 7.60 7.73
CA THR A 63 2.41 8.93 7.11
C THR A 63 3.14 8.84 5.78
N ASN A 64 4.27 8.15 5.74
CA ASN A 64 5.04 7.92 4.52
C ASN A 64 4.23 7.16 3.46
N ARG A 65 3.52 6.11 3.88
CA ARG A 65 2.65 5.32 3.00
C ARG A 65 1.51 6.16 2.42
N MET A 66 0.83 6.95 3.27
CA MET A 66 -0.25 7.82 2.84
C MET A 66 0.23 8.87 1.83
N TYR A 67 1.40 9.46 2.03
CA TYR A 67 2.01 10.39 1.08
C TYR A 67 2.24 9.74 -0.29
N GLY A 68 2.91 8.58 -0.31
CA GLY A 68 3.17 7.85 -1.56
C GLY A 68 1.89 7.43 -2.29
N LEU A 69 0.91 6.89 -1.55
CA LEU A 69 -0.39 6.51 -2.12
C LEU A 69 -1.18 7.70 -2.65
N SER A 70 -1.09 8.87 -2.01
CA SER A 70 -1.77 10.09 -2.49
C SER A 70 -1.25 10.53 -3.85
N ALA A 71 0.06 10.48 -4.08
CA ALA A 71 0.66 10.80 -5.37
C ALA A 71 0.26 9.80 -6.46
N LEU A 72 0.29 8.50 -6.14
CA LEU A 72 -0.14 7.44 -7.05
C LEU A 72 -1.62 7.56 -7.38
N LEU A 73 -2.48 7.81 -6.39
CA LEU A 73 -3.92 7.95 -6.57
C LEU A 73 -4.25 9.16 -7.47
N PHE A 74 -3.59 10.29 -7.25
CA PHE A 74 -3.74 11.48 -8.09
C PHE A 74 -3.39 11.16 -9.56
N THR A 75 -2.27 10.51 -9.79
CA THR A 75 -1.81 10.12 -11.14
C THR A 75 -2.77 9.13 -11.80
N LEU A 76 -3.21 8.12 -11.04
CA LEU A 76 -4.17 7.11 -11.45
C LEU A 76 -5.48 7.74 -11.96
N ILE A 77 -6.06 8.62 -11.15
CA ILE A 77 -7.34 9.28 -11.45
C ILE A 77 -7.18 10.23 -12.65
N LYS A 78 -6.18 11.11 -12.61
CA LYS A 78 -5.95 12.13 -13.61
C LYS A 78 -5.71 11.55 -15.00
N ASN A 79 -5.00 10.43 -15.09
CA ASN A 79 -4.60 9.84 -16.36
C ASN A 79 -5.47 8.64 -16.76
N ASN A 80 -6.53 8.34 -16.01
CA ASN A 80 -7.42 7.19 -16.26
C ASN A 80 -6.64 5.86 -16.40
N GLN A 81 -5.68 5.63 -15.52
CA GLN A 81 -4.81 4.45 -15.54
C GLN A 81 -5.39 3.29 -14.73
N THR A 82 -4.71 2.16 -14.75
CA THR A 82 -4.95 1.01 -13.88
C THR A 82 -3.79 0.89 -12.88
N LEU A 83 -4.11 0.82 -11.59
CA LEU A 83 -3.17 0.53 -10.52
C LEU A 83 -3.45 -0.84 -9.91
N LEU A 84 -2.41 -1.67 -9.83
CA LEU A 84 -2.43 -2.89 -9.05
C LEU A 84 -1.62 -2.66 -7.78
N CYS A 85 -2.20 -2.97 -6.63
CA CYS A 85 -1.54 -2.78 -5.34
C CYS A 85 -1.78 -3.99 -4.45
N ASP A 86 -0.70 -4.57 -3.95
CA ASP A 86 -0.77 -5.62 -2.95
C ASP A 86 -0.84 -5.01 -1.55
N GLU A 87 -1.71 -5.55 -0.70
CA GLU A 87 -1.92 -5.07 0.67
C GLU A 87 -2.06 -3.54 0.76
N LEU A 88 -3.11 -3.01 0.12
CA LEU A 88 -3.31 -1.55 0.04
C LEU A 88 -3.37 -0.89 1.43
N GLU A 89 -3.91 -1.61 2.43
CA GLU A 89 -4.02 -1.16 3.83
C GLU A 89 -2.72 -1.18 4.62
N ASN A 90 -1.65 -1.78 4.11
CA ASN A 90 -0.42 -1.99 4.87
C ASN A 90 0.06 -0.67 5.52
N SER A 91 0.37 -0.73 6.83
CA SER A 91 0.79 0.40 7.66
C SER A 91 -0.22 1.56 7.77
N LEU A 92 -1.46 1.42 7.27
CA LEU A 92 -2.49 2.45 7.36
C LEU A 92 -3.49 2.15 8.48
N HIS A 93 -3.92 3.22 9.17
CA HIS A 93 -5.14 3.14 9.99
C HIS A 93 -6.35 2.85 9.08
N TYR A 94 -7.29 2.05 9.57
CA TYR A 94 -8.47 1.64 8.80
C TYR A 94 -9.23 2.81 8.17
N ASP A 95 -9.41 3.92 8.89
CA ASP A 95 -10.11 5.09 8.37
C ASP A 95 -9.37 5.75 7.21
N LEU A 96 -8.02 5.77 7.22
CA LEU A 96 -7.22 6.26 6.10
C LEU A 96 -7.34 5.33 4.89
N PHE A 97 -7.30 4.02 5.12
CA PHE A 97 -7.49 3.02 4.07
C PHE A 97 -8.84 3.17 3.38
N THR A 98 -9.94 3.24 4.14
CA THR A 98 -11.28 3.44 3.58
C THR A 98 -11.43 4.80 2.90
N HIS A 99 -10.78 5.85 3.44
CA HIS A 99 -10.77 7.18 2.84
C HIS A 99 -10.09 7.18 1.44
N ILE A 100 -9.00 6.47 1.27
CA ILE A 100 -8.33 6.31 -0.03
C ILE A 100 -9.28 5.68 -1.06
N ILE A 101 -9.97 4.60 -0.68
CA ILE A 101 -10.91 3.91 -1.57
C ILE A 101 -12.08 4.83 -1.93
N LYS A 102 -12.67 5.51 -0.94
CA LYS A 102 -13.77 6.48 -1.15
C LYS A 102 -13.33 7.62 -2.08
N THR A 103 -12.12 8.15 -1.85
CA THR A 103 -11.55 9.21 -2.70
C THR A 103 -11.42 8.74 -4.15
N PHE A 104 -10.92 7.52 -4.36
CA PHE A 104 -10.86 6.92 -5.69
C PHE A 104 -12.25 6.78 -6.32
N LEU A 105 -13.21 6.19 -5.61
CA LEU A 105 -14.55 5.93 -6.15
C LEU A 105 -15.32 7.20 -6.53
N VAL A 106 -15.13 8.28 -5.77
CA VAL A 106 -15.84 9.56 -6.02
C VAL A 106 -15.21 10.36 -7.17
N ASN A 107 -13.89 10.27 -7.34
CA ASN A 107 -13.16 11.11 -8.27
C ASN A 107 -12.75 10.39 -9.57
N SER A 108 -12.94 9.09 -9.66
CA SER A 108 -12.55 8.29 -10.81
C SER A 108 -13.69 8.22 -11.83
N ASP A 109 -13.36 8.41 -13.13
CA ASP A 109 -14.26 8.21 -14.27
C ASP A 109 -13.99 6.85 -14.95
N ARG A 110 -12.75 6.61 -15.38
CA ARG A 110 -12.35 5.40 -16.13
C ARG A 110 -11.14 4.68 -15.54
N ALA A 111 -10.53 5.24 -14.48
CA ALA A 111 -9.40 4.60 -13.84
C ALA A 111 -9.84 3.30 -13.14
N GLN A 112 -8.88 2.39 -12.95
CA GLN A 112 -9.11 1.14 -12.24
C GLN A 112 -8.13 1.00 -11.07
N LEU A 113 -8.66 0.65 -9.90
CA LEU A 113 -7.87 0.30 -8.73
C LEU A 113 -8.15 -1.16 -8.39
N ILE A 114 -7.15 -2.01 -8.54
CA ILE A 114 -7.21 -3.44 -8.22
C ILE A 114 -6.23 -3.66 -7.06
N PHE A 115 -6.72 -4.15 -5.94
CA PHE A 115 -5.86 -4.36 -4.77
C PHE A 115 -6.22 -5.63 -4.01
N SER A 116 -5.22 -6.18 -3.32
CA SER A 116 -5.45 -7.19 -2.29
C SER A 116 -5.55 -6.51 -0.91
N THR A 117 -6.24 -7.18 0.01
CA THR A 117 -6.38 -6.73 1.40
C THR A 117 -6.69 -7.90 2.33
N HIS A 118 -6.18 -7.84 3.54
CA HIS A 118 -6.55 -8.72 4.64
C HIS A 118 -7.62 -8.10 5.56
N SER A 119 -8.01 -6.84 5.31
CA SER A 119 -8.98 -6.11 6.12
C SER A 119 -10.41 -6.59 5.86
N LEU A 120 -10.86 -7.54 6.66
CA LEU A 120 -12.22 -8.06 6.57
C LEU A 120 -13.30 -7.01 6.87
N MET A 121 -12.97 -5.96 7.61
CA MET A 121 -13.90 -4.87 7.93
C MET A 121 -14.38 -4.15 6.66
N LEU A 122 -13.55 -4.13 5.60
CA LEU A 122 -13.93 -3.55 4.31
C LEU A 122 -15.17 -4.23 3.70
N LEU A 123 -15.42 -5.51 4.00
CA LEU A 123 -16.56 -6.25 3.50
C LEU A 123 -17.91 -5.81 4.10
N ASP A 124 -17.87 -4.98 5.15
CA ASP A 124 -19.05 -4.44 5.83
C ASP A 124 -19.34 -2.98 5.46
N GLU A 125 -18.50 -2.38 4.60
CA GLU A 125 -18.67 -1.01 4.14
C GLU A 125 -19.75 -0.90 3.05
N ASP A 126 -20.65 0.04 3.17
CA ASP A 126 -21.81 0.24 2.28
C ASP A 126 -21.41 0.54 0.83
N PHE A 127 -20.23 1.13 0.61
CA PHE A 127 -19.73 1.45 -0.73
C PHE A 127 -19.07 0.26 -1.43
N ILE A 128 -18.86 -0.87 -0.74
CA ILE A 128 -18.29 -2.09 -1.32
C ILE A 128 -19.41 -3.00 -1.85
N ARG A 129 -19.51 -3.10 -3.18
CA ARG A 129 -20.47 -3.96 -3.84
C ARG A 129 -19.92 -5.38 -4.01
N ARG A 130 -20.80 -6.37 -4.03
CA ARG A 130 -20.44 -7.79 -4.16
C ARG A 130 -19.71 -8.13 -5.47
N ASP A 131 -19.96 -7.39 -6.52
CA ASP A 131 -19.31 -7.56 -7.81
C ASP A 131 -17.86 -7.02 -7.82
N MET A 132 -17.50 -6.20 -6.83
CA MET A 132 -16.14 -5.70 -6.65
C MET A 132 -15.25 -6.64 -5.83
N VAL A 133 -15.84 -7.62 -5.13
CA VAL A 133 -15.12 -8.49 -4.19
C VAL A 133 -14.81 -9.84 -4.83
N TYR A 134 -13.52 -10.16 -4.81
CA TYR A 134 -12.98 -11.46 -5.24
C TYR A 134 -12.27 -12.12 -4.05
N PHE A 135 -12.44 -13.42 -3.92
CA PHE A 135 -11.73 -14.25 -2.97
C PHE A 135 -10.68 -15.07 -3.70
N ALA A 136 -9.48 -15.15 -3.12
CA ALA A 136 -8.41 -16.03 -3.56
C ALA A 136 -8.24 -17.14 -2.53
N SER A 137 -8.32 -18.39 -2.95
CA SER A 137 -8.19 -19.56 -2.09
C SER A 137 -7.26 -20.58 -2.71
N LYS A 138 -6.52 -21.31 -1.89
CA LYS A 138 -5.77 -22.48 -2.36
C LYS A 138 -6.66 -23.71 -2.28
N ASN A 139 -6.70 -24.48 -3.37
CA ASN A 139 -7.36 -25.76 -3.40
C ASN A 139 -6.46 -26.89 -2.86
N GLU A 140 -6.96 -28.12 -2.83
CA GLU A 140 -6.25 -29.29 -2.32
C GLU A 140 -4.96 -29.62 -3.10
N SER A 141 -4.86 -29.20 -4.36
CA SER A 141 -3.64 -29.35 -5.17
C SER A 141 -2.63 -28.24 -4.97
N GLY A 142 -2.93 -27.24 -4.12
CA GLY A 142 -2.09 -26.06 -3.89
C GLY A 142 -2.23 -24.97 -4.96
N ALA A 143 -3.09 -25.15 -5.96
CA ALA A 143 -3.38 -24.13 -6.95
C ALA A 143 -4.27 -23.03 -6.37
N THR A 144 -4.08 -21.78 -6.82
CA THR A 144 -4.91 -20.65 -6.41
C THR A 144 -6.14 -20.55 -7.32
N GLU A 145 -7.31 -20.53 -6.70
CA GLU A 145 -8.59 -20.28 -7.35
C GLU A 145 -9.11 -18.90 -6.97
N ILE A 146 -9.63 -18.16 -7.97
CA ILE A 146 -10.21 -16.82 -7.77
C ILE A 146 -11.67 -16.88 -8.16
N TYR A 147 -12.55 -16.41 -7.28
CA TYR A 147 -14.00 -16.40 -7.50
C TYR A 147 -14.64 -15.16 -6.86
N ARG A 148 -15.80 -14.75 -7.35
CA ARG A 148 -16.46 -13.51 -6.93
C ARG A 148 -17.48 -13.76 -5.83
N ALA A 149 -17.59 -12.83 -4.88
CA ALA A 149 -18.60 -12.87 -3.83
C ALA A 149 -20.03 -12.94 -4.40
N LYS A 150 -20.29 -12.30 -5.53
CA LYS A 150 -21.63 -12.31 -6.17
C LYS A 150 -22.07 -13.67 -6.69
N ASP A 151 -21.13 -14.55 -7.03
CA ASP A 151 -21.43 -15.86 -7.64
C ASP A 151 -22.00 -16.87 -6.63
N PHE A 152 -21.95 -16.56 -5.33
CA PHE A 152 -22.51 -17.39 -4.25
C PHE A 152 -24.02 -17.25 -4.04
N GLY A 153 -24.70 -16.41 -4.82
CA GLY A 153 -26.15 -16.27 -4.74
C GLY A 153 -26.69 -15.83 -3.37
N LEU A 154 -25.88 -15.11 -2.58
CA LEU A 154 -26.30 -14.61 -1.27
C LEU A 154 -27.49 -13.67 -1.41
N HIS A 155 -28.50 -13.83 -0.54
CA HIS A 155 -29.64 -12.91 -0.46
C HIS A 155 -29.12 -11.46 -0.21
N LYS A 156 -29.82 -10.47 -0.78
CA LYS A 156 -29.36 -9.06 -0.78
C LYS A 156 -29.06 -8.51 0.64
N GLU A 157 -29.82 -8.95 1.64
CA GLU A 157 -29.69 -8.52 3.04
C GLU A 157 -28.58 -9.23 3.82
N VAL A 158 -27.93 -10.24 3.25
CA VAL A 158 -26.84 -10.96 3.94
C VAL A 158 -25.55 -10.19 3.78
N SER A 159 -24.94 -9.76 4.87
CA SER A 159 -23.61 -9.15 4.87
C SER A 159 -22.56 -10.12 4.31
N ILE A 160 -21.69 -9.63 3.42
CA ILE A 160 -20.57 -10.41 2.87
C ILE A 160 -19.64 -10.84 4.02
N LEU A 161 -19.36 -9.94 4.97
CA LEU A 161 -18.55 -10.22 6.15
C LEU A 161 -19.11 -11.37 6.97
N ASN A 162 -20.41 -11.37 7.25
CA ASN A 162 -21.06 -12.43 8.03
C ASN A 162 -21.04 -13.76 7.28
N ALA A 163 -21.27 -13.76 5.97
CA ALA A 163 -21.19 -14.96 5.15
C ALA A 163 -19.75 -15.52 5.11
N TYR A 164 -18.75 -14.68 5.01
CA TYR A 164 -17.33 -15.06 5.08
C TYR A 164 -17.00 -15.66 6.45
N ARG A 165 -17.37 -14.98 7.55
CA ARG A 165 -17.13 -15.46 8.92
C ARG A 165 -17.79 -16.82 9.17
N ALA A 166 -18.96 -17.02 8.61
CA ALA A 166 -19.67 -18.32 8.68
C ALA A 166 -19.06 -19.42 7.78
N GLY A 167 -18.00 -19.11 7.02
CA GLY A 167 -17.34 -20.06 6.12
C GLY A 167 -18.10 -20.35 4.81
N LYS A 168 -19.18 -19.63 4.53
CA LYS A 168 -20.00 -19.86 3.32
C LYS A 168 -19.31 -19.45 2.03
N LEU A 169 -18.29 -18.59 2.12
CA LEU A 169 -17.57 -18.05 0.98
C LEU A 169 -16.18 -18.68 0.77
N GLY A 170 -15.80 -19.65 1.60
CA GLY A 170 -14.46 -20.25 1.51
C GLY A 170 -13.35 -19.25 1.86
N ALA A 171 -12.15 -19.43 1.28
CA ALA A 171 -10.96 -18.57 1.43
C ALA A 171 -10.55 -18.25 2.89
N LYS A 172 -10.94 -19.11 3.84
CA LYS A 172 -10.53 -19.01 5.23
C LYS A 172 -9.23 -19.78 5.44
N PRO A 173 -8.29 -19.22 6.22
CA PRO A 173 -7.10 -19.95 6.60
C PRO A 173 -7.48 -21.19 7.44
N GLN A 174 -6.82 -22.30 7.18
CA GLN A 174 -6.91 -23.47 8.05
C GLN A 174 -5.98 -23.26 9.24
N LEU A 175 -6.58 -23.09 10.41
CA LEU A 175 -5.83 -22.91 11.64
C LEU A 175 -5.50 -24.28 12.23
N GLY A 176 -4.24 -24.49 12.62
CA GLY A 176 -3.82 -25.66 13.37
C GLY A 176 -4.30 -25.64 14.83
N SER A 177 -3.80 -26.59 15.63
CA SER A 177 -4.00 -26.59 17.08
C SER A 177 -3.42 -25.33 17.74
N ILE A 178 -4.13 -24.78 18.71
CA ILE A 178 -3.62 -23.73 19.59
C ILE A 178 -2.75 -24.30 20.74
N PHE A 179 -2.76 -25.63 20.90
CA PHE A 179 -1.92 -26.28 21.89
C PHE A 179 -0.53 -26.52 21.28
N ILE A 180 0.50 -26.19 22.03
CA ILE A 180 1.89 -26.55 21.72
C ILE A 180 2.06 -27.95 22.31
N ASP A 181 2.19 -28.96 21.43
CA ASP A 181 2.52 -30.31 21.86
C ASP A 181 3.93 -30.29 22.47
N GLU A 182 4.08 -30.90 23.64
CA GLU A 182 5.37 -31.04 24.38
C GLU A 182 6.29 -32.05 23.67
#